data_60607bc9c55a08d43096f575868addc7
#
_entry.id   60607bc9c55a08d43096f575868addc7
#
_cell.length_a   1.000
_cell.length_b   1.000
_cell.length_c   1.000
_cell.angle_alpha   90.00
_cell.angle_beta   90.00
_cell.angle_gamma   90.00
#
_symmetry.space_group_name_H-M   'P 1'
#
loop_
_entity.id
_entity.type
_entity.pdbx_description
1 polymer ?
#
loop_
_entity_poly.entity_id
_entity_poly.type
_entity_poly.pdbx_seq_one_letter_code
_entity_poly.pdbx_strand_id
1 'polypeptide(L)'
;MAEKEHYERTKPHVNIGTIGHVDHGKTTLTAAITKVLSEKGLAKAEYYADIDAAPEEKERGITINTAHVEYETEKRHYAHIDAPGHADYVKNMITGAAQMDGAILVVAATDGPMPQTREHILLARQVGVQYIVVFLNKTDLVDDDELVDLVEMEVRDLLSEYDFPGDDVPVIRGSALKALEGDPEQEKVILHLMDVIDDYIPTPKRPTNKPFMMPVEDVFTITGRGTVASGRIDRGTVKIGDEVEIVGLTDDVLKSTVTGLEMFHKTLDLGEAGDNVGVLLRGISHDQIERGQVLAEPGSIQTHKKFKGEVYVMTKEEGGRHTPFFSNYRPQFYFHTTDVTGTIELPDGVEMVMPGDNVTFTVELQKPVALEKGLKFTIREGGHTVGAGVVSDVLD
;
A
#
# COMPACT_ATOMS: atom_id res chain seq x y z
N MET A 1 25.90 -22.66 -3.08
CA MET A 1 25.08 -21.47 -2.82
C MET A 1 25.30 -21.13 -1.36
N ALA A 2 25.54 -19.87 -1.00
CA ALA A 2 25.60 -19.50 0.40
C ALA A 2 24.24 -19.82 1.06
N GLU A 3 24.26 -20.38 2.24
CA GLU A 3 23.08 -20.64 3.05
C GLU A 3 22.43 -19.29 3.35
N LYS A 4 21.14 -19.10 3.02
CA LYS A 4 20.45 -17.82 3.34
C LYS A 4 20.23 -17.78 4.84
N GLU A 5 20.29 -16.57 5.39
CA GLU A 5 19.92 -16.33 6.78
C GLU A 5 18.47 -16.74 7.02
N HIS A 6 18.18 -17.18 8.23
CA HIS A 6 16.83 -17.49 8.69
C HIS A 6 16.25 -16.28 9.42
N TYR A 7 15.01 -15.94 9.12
CA TYR A 7 14.31 -14.86 9.81
C TYR A 7 13.79 -15.35 11.17
N GLU A 8 14.19 -14.69 12.23
CA GLU A 8 13.71 -14.95 13.59
C GLU A 8 12.75 -13.85 14.05
N ARG A 9 11.54 -14.22 14.45
CA ARG A 9 10.53 -13.28 14.98
C ARG A 9 10.86 -12.93 16.43
N THR A 10 11.68 -11.92 16.62
CA THR A 10 12.06 -11.44 17.96
C THR A 10 11.21 -10.26 18.43
N LYS A 11 10.58 -9.54 17.50
CA LYS A 11 9.79 -8.31 17.75
C LYS A 11 8.47 -8.34 16.99
N PRO A 12 7.44 -7.59 17.48
CA PRO A 12 6.22 -7.38 16.70
C PRO A 12 6.52 -6.75 15.34
N HIS A 13 5.88 -7.28 14.29
CA HIS A 13 6.04 -6.80 12.92
C HIS A 13 4.95 -5.78 12.56
N VAL A 14 5.37 -4.65 11.97
CA VAL A 14 4.50 -3.57 11.52
C VAL A 14 4.89 -3.15 10.10
N ASN A 15 3.89 -3.00 9.24
CA ASN A 15 4.08 -2.45 7.89
C ASN A 15 3.80 -0.95 7.92
N ILE A 16 4.80 -0.16 7.57
CA ILE A 16 4.68 1.28 7.45
C ILE A 16 5.11 1.71 6.04
N GLY A 17 4.68 2.87 5.59
CA GLY A 17 5.18 3.36 4.32
C GLY A 17 5.13 4.86 4.21
N THR A 18 5.84 5.39 3.21
CA THR A 18 5.84 6.80 2.85
C THR A 18 4.82 7.09 1.76
N ILE A 19 3.99 8.12 2.00
CA ILE A 19 3.02 8.64 1.03
C ILE A 19 3.18 10.16 0.91
N GLY A 20 2.70 10.76 -0.17
CA GLY A 20 2.78 12.20 -0.39
C GLY A 20 3.16 12.52 -1.84
N HIS A 21 3.23 13.81 -2.15
CA HIS A 21 3.46 14.33 -3.49
C HIS A 21 4.84 13.91 -4.04
N VAL A 22 4.99 13.89 -5.37
CA VAL A 22 6.29 13.75 -6.03
C VAL A 22 7.24 14.87 -5.57
N ASP A 23 8.53 14.59 -5.48
CA ASP A 23 9.60 15.52 -5.05
C ASP A 23 9.49 16.06 -3.60
N HIS A 24 8.54 15.61 -2.78
CA HIS A 24 8.50 15.96 -1.36
C HIS A 24 9.52 15.22 -0.49
N GLY A 25 10.26 14.25 -1.06
CA GLY A 25 11.41 13.58 -0.43
C GLY A 25 11.06 12.30 0.32
N LYS A 26 10.06 11.52 -0.14
CA LYS A 26 9.68 10.21 0.43
C LYS A 26 10.83 9.23 0.43
N THR A 27 11.40 8.94 -0.72
CA THR A 27 12.54 8.03 -0.88
C THR A 27 13.80 8.53 -0.14
N THR A 28 14.00 9.85 -0.11
CA THR A 28 15.09 10.46 0.69
C THR A 28 14.89 10.21 2.19
N LEU A 29 13.64 10.32 2.68
CA LEU A 29 13.32 10.02 4.08
C LEU A 29 13.53 8.53 4.38
N THR A 30 13.09 7.64 3.51
CA THR A 30 13.32 6.19 3.63
C THR A 30 14.83 5.87 3.72
N ALA A 31 15.62 6.44 2.84
CA ALA A 31 17.09 6.31 2.89
C ALA A 31 17.70 6.88 4.18
N ALA A 32 17.22 8.04 4.65
CA ALA A 32 17.67 8.64 5.90
C ALA A 32 17.35 7.76 7.12
N ILE A 33 16.15 7.18 7.18
CA ILE A 33 15.75 6.26 8.25
C ILE A 33 16.69 5.05 8.29
N THR A 34 16.91 4.37 7.15
CA THR A 34 17.78 3.19 7.11
C THR A 34 19.23 3.51 7.47
N LYS A 35 19.75 4.66 7.00
CA LYS A 35 21.11 5.10 7.35
C LYS A 35 21.24 5.33 8.85
N VAL A 36 20.36 6.15 9.45
CA VAL A 36 20.42 6.51 10.87
C VAL A 36 20.27 5.28 11.77
N LEU A 37 19.36 4.36 11.42
CA LEU A 37 19.18 3.12 12.15
C LEU A 37 20.35 2.14 11.94
N SER A 38 21.00 2.14 10.78
CA SER A 38 22.16 1.29 10.52
C SER A 38 23.36 1.64 11.41
N GLU A 39 23.53 2.89 11.78
CA GLU A 39 24.56 3.34 12.70
C GLU A 39 24.38 2.78 14.12
N LYS A 40 23.13 2.37 14.45
CA LYS A 40 22.76 1.66 15.69
C LYS A 40 22.74 0.14 15.54
N GLY A 41 23.03 -0.39 14.35
CA GLY A 41 22.95 -1.83 14.07
C GLY A 41 21.52 -2.36 13.94
N LEU A 42 20.54 -1.48 13.70
CA LEU A 42 19.11 -1.80 13.62
C LEU A 42 18.58 -1.85 12.18
N ALA A 43 19.41 -1.58 11.21
CA ALA A 43 19.09 -1.67 9.78
C ALA A 43 20.34 -1.97 8.96
N LYS A 44 20.13 -2.34 7.68
CA LYS A 44 21.13 -2.19 6.63
C LYS A 44 20.87 -0.85 5.95
N ALA A 45 21.89 -0.01 5.81
CA ALA A 45 21.73 1.24 5.10
C ALA A 45 21.38 0.99 3.63
N GLU A 46 20.27 1.57 3.19
CA GLU A 46 19.84 1.57 1.80
C GLU A 46 19.97 2.99 1.25
N TYR A 47 20.62 3.12 0.11
CA TYR A 47 20.78 4.42 -0.54
C TYR A 47 19.64 4.66 -1.53
N TYR A 48 19.38 5.91 -1.88
CA TYR A 48 18.36 6.30 -2.86
C TYR A 48 18.40 5.45 -4.14
N ALA A 49 19.61 5.22 -4.68
CA ALA A 49 19.81 4.42 -5.90
C ALA A 49 19.60 2.92 -5.73
N ASP A 50 19.50 2.43 -4.50
CA ASP A 50 19.20 1.03 -4.19
C ASP A 50 17.70 0.84 -3.99
N ILE A 51 17.01 1.85 -3.47
CA ILE A 51 15.54 1.91 -3.29
C ILE A 51 14.88 2.07 -4.66
N ASP A 52 15.22 3.14 -5.42
CA ASP A 52 14.79 3.36 -6.80
C ASP A 52 15.74 2.62 -7.76
N ALA A 53 15.66 1.29 -7.79
CA ALA A 53 16.65 0.44 -8.45
C ALA A 53 16.44 0.28 -9.95
N ALA A 54 15.20 0.46 -10.45
CA ALA A 54 14.87 0.25 -11.86
C ALA A 54 15.56 1.29 -12.76
N PRO A 55 16.02 0.90 -13.97
CA PRO A 55 16.66 1.83 -14.89
C PRO A 55 15.83 3.08 -15.21
N GLU A 56 14.51 2.91 -15.37
CA GLU A 56 13.58 4.00 -15.66
C GLU A 56 13.40 4.95 -14.47
N GLU A 57 13.42 4.45 -13.24
CA GLU A 57 13.40 5.24 -12.01
C GLU A 57 14.65 6.12 -11.90
N LYS A 58 15.81 5.54 -12.19
CA LYS A 58 17.10 6.26 -12.19
C LYS A 58 17.18 7.33 -13.27
N GLU A 59 16.63 7.06 -14.45
CA GLU A 59 16.61 8.01 -15.56
C GLU A 59 15.68 9.19 -15.29
N ARG A 60 14.51 8.92 -14.72
CA ARG A 60 13.48 9.94 -14.45
C ARG A 60 13.63 10.62 -13.09
N GLY A 61 14.39 10.03 -12.15
CA GLY A 61 14.53 10.53 -10.79
C GLY A 61 13.23 10.47 -9.97
N ILE A 62 12.33 9.52 -10.27
CA ILE A 62 11.04 9.34 -9.58
C ILE A 62 10.82 7.86 -9.29
N THR A 63 10.19 7.56 -8.16
CA THR A 63 9.75 6.21 -7.80
C THR A 63 8.58 5.80 -8.69
N ILE A 64 8.67 4.65 -9.32
CA ILE A 64 7.65 4.06 -10.20
C ILE A 64 7.00 2.85 -9.53
N ASN A 65 7.82 1.94 -9.01
CA ASN A 65 7.38 0.74 -8.32
C ASN A 65 7.44 0.94 -6.81
N THR A 66 6.66 0.15 -6.08
CA THR A 66 6.81 0.09 -4.63
C THR A 66 8.12 -0.59 -4.27
N ALA A 67 8.91 0.03 -3.42
CA ALA A 67 10.11 -0.58 -2.85
C ALA A 67 9.83 -1.01 -1.40
N HIS A 68 10.41 -2.15 -1.00
CA HIS A 68 10.28 -2.68 0.35
C HIS A 68 11.65 -2.67 1.03
N VAL A 69 11.72 -2.02 2.16
CA VAL A 69 12.95 -1.87 2.96
C VAL A 69 12.71 -2.40 4.37
N GLU A 70 13.69 -3.06 4.95
CA GLU A 70 13.64 -3.65 6.29
C GLU A 70 14.45 -2.83 7.28
N TYR A 71 13.89 -2.55 8.45
CA TYR A 71 14.61 -2.00 9.59
C TYR A 71 13.92 -2.32 10.92
N GLU A 72 14.61 -2.06 12.00
CA GLU A 72 14.09 -2.26 13.35
C GLU A 72 14.27 -1.01 14.22
N THR A 73 13.43 -0.92 15.23
CA THR A 73 13.67 -0.14 16.45
C THR A 73 13.98 -1.10 17.60
N GLU A 74 14.19 -0.60 18.80
CA GLU A 74 14.31 -1.47 19.97
C GLU A 74 13.00 -2.23 20.25
N LYS A 75 11.84 -1.66 19.87
CA LYS A 75 10.50 -2.18 20.17
C LYS A 75 9.93 -3.06 19.06
N ARG A 76 10.26 -2.79 17.79
CA ARG A 76 9.53 -3.35 16.62
C ARG A 76 10.43 -3.65 15.43
N HIS A 77 9.96 -4.57 14.62
CA HIS A 77 10.46 -4.83 13.27
C HIS A 77 9.53 -4.19 12.25
N TYR A 78 10.09 -3.48 11.27
CA TYR A 78 9.34 -2.75 10.24
C TYR A 78 9.64 -3.27 8.84
N ALA A 79 8.56 -3.50 8.07
CA ALA A 79 8.61 -3.47 6.63
C ALA A 79 8.20 -2.06 6.20
N HIS A 80 9.06 -1.35 5.51
CA HIS A 80 8.79 -0.02 5.00
C HIS A 80 8.51 -0.08 3.49
N ILE A 81 7.35 0.41 3.09
CA ILE A 81 6.90 0.47 1.70
C ILE A 81 7.09 1.89 1.19
N ASP A 82 8.05 2.11 0.32
CA ASP A 82 8.21 3.39 -0.36
C ASP A 82 7.30 3.42 -1.58
N ALA A 83 6.26 4.27 -1.53
CA ALA A 83 5.23 4.33 -2.56
C ALA A 83 5.50 5.47 -3.57
N PRO A 84 5.21 5.26 -4.87
CA PRO A 84 5.37 6.31 -5.87
C PRO A 84 4.51 7.53 -5.57
N GLY A 85 5.02 8.72 -5.91
CA GLY A 85 4.32 10.00 -5.70
C GLY A 85 3.60 10.53 -6.92
N HIS A 86 3.95 10.05 -8.13
CA HIS A 86 3.44 10.58 -9.38
C HIS A 86 2.06 9.98 -9.74
N ALA A 87 1.17 10.82 -10.28
CA ALA A 87 -0.21 10.44 -10.63
C ALA A 87 -0.29 9.26 -11.62
N ASP A 88 0.67 9.10 -12.53
CA ASP A 88 0.69 8.00 -13.49
C ASP A 88 0.86 6.62 -12.82
N TYR A 89 1.41 6.58 -11.60
CA TYR A 89 1.73 5.35 -10.88
C TYR A 89 0.81 5.10 -9.66
N VAL A 90 -0.34 5.74 -9.63
CA VAL A 90 -1.34 5.61 -8.55
C VAL A 90 -1.74 4.15 -8.31
N LYS A 91 -1.79 3.31 -9.33
CA LYS A 91 -2.03 1.87 -9.16
C LYS A 91 -1.01 1.21 -8.21
N ASN A 92 0.28 1.53 -8.37
CA ASN A 92 1.33 1.02 -7.50
C ASN A 92 1.25 1.64 -6.10
N MET A 93 0.88 2.92 -6.02
CA MET A 93 0.61 3.59 -4.74
C MET A 93 -0.54 2.92 -3.97
N ILE A 94 -1.67 2.63 -4.63
CA ILE A 94 -2.81 1.94 -4.00
C ILE A 94 -2.40 0.56 -3.49
N THR A 95 -1.68 -0.21 -4.31
CA THR A 95 -1.18 -1.53 -3.93
C THR A 95 -0.24 -1.46 -2.73
N GLY A 96 0.69 -0.51 -2.71
CA GLY A 96 1.58 -0.29 -1.58
C GLY A 96 0.83 0.15 -0.33
N ALA A 97 -0.06 1.13 -0.45
CA ALA A 97 -0.84 1.63 0.68
C ALA A 97 -1.75 0.55 1.30
N ALA A 98 -2.31 -0.36 0.50
CA ALA A 98 -3.11 -1.48 1.00
C ALA A 98 -2.33 -2.43 1.92
N GLN A 99 -1.01 -2.41 1.85
CA GLN A 99 -0.15 -3.24 2.70
C GLN A 99 0.21 -2.57 4.04
N MET A 100 0.00 -1.26 4.17
CA MET A 100 0.44 -0.47 5.32
C MET A 100 -0.52 -0.60 6.51
N ASP A 101 0.03 -0.75 7.70
CA ASP A 101 -0.69 -0.62 8.97
C ASP A 101 -0.77 0.83 9.43
N GLY A 102 0.21 1.64 9.03
CA GLY A 102 0.28 3.07 9.21
C GLY A 102 1.12 3.73 8.11
N ALA A 103 1.00 5.03 7.93
CA ALA A 103 1.73 5.76 6.91
C ALA A 103 2.45 6.99 7.47
N ILE A 104 3.57 7.34 6.85
CA ILE A 104 4.25 8.61 7.04
C ILE A 104 3.87 9.50 5.86
N LEU A 105 3.10 10.54 6.12
CA LEU A 105 2.78 11.56 5.13
C LEU A 105 3.91 12.56 5.05
N VAL A 106 4.61 12.58 3.92
CA VAL A 106 5.73 13.49 3.68
C VAL A 106 5.25 14.70 2.90
N VAL A 107 5.39 15.88 3.50
CA VAL A 107 5.03 17.17 2.88
C VAL A 107 6.24 18.08 2.95
N ALA A 108 6.63 18.68 1.82
CA ALA A 108 7.69 19.68 1.80
C ALA A 108 7.17 20.99 2.41
N ALA A 109 7.88 21.52 3.40
CA ALA A 109 7.54 22.78 4.03
C ALA A 109 7.59 23.99 3.06
N THR A 110 8.34 23.86 1.97
CA THR A 110 8.44 24.85 0.89
C THR A 110 7.18 24.96 0.02
N ASP A 111 6.43 23.85 -0.12
CA ASP A 111 5.37 23.73 -1.12
C ASP A 111 3.97 23.56 -0.48
N GLY A 112 3.93 23.03 0.75
CA GLY A 112 2.68 22.67 1.43
C GLY A 112 1.97 21.47 0.79
N PRO A 113 0.69 21.22 1.12
CA PRO A 113 -0.10 20.17 0.55
C PRO A 113 -0.36 20.39 -0.95
N MET A 114 0.03 19.42 -1.77
CA MET A 114 -0.10 19.43 -3.22
C MET A 114 -1.20 18.46 -3.70
N PRO A 115 -1.62 18.46 -4.97
CA PRO A 115 -2.73 17.61 -5.44
C PRO A 115 -2.57 16.13 -5.10
N GLN A 116 -1.38 15.53 -5.30
CA GLN A 116 -1.17 14.12 -4.95
C GLN A 116 -1.14 13.91 -3.43
N THR A 117 -0.85 14.92 -2.61
CA THR A 117 -0.97 14.81 -1.15
C THR A 117 -2.41 14.48 -0.77
N ARG A 118 -3.38 15.23 -1.33
CA ARG A 118 -4.82 15.00 -1.14
C ARG A 118 -5.25 13.61 -1.61
N GLU A 119 -4.85 13.24 -2.84
CA GLU A 119 -5.18 11.94 -3.41
C GLU A 119 -4.61 10.79 -2.58
N HIS A 120 -3.37 10.89 -2.09
CA HIS A 120 -2.74 9.86 -1.28
C HIS A 120 -3.40 9.69 0.09
N ILE A 121 -3.79 10.78 0.75
CA ILE A 121 -4.53 10.71 2.03
C ILE A 121 -5.88 10.00 1.82
N LEU A 122 -6.62 10.42 0.79
CA LEU A 122 -7.88 9.79 0.42
C LEU A 122 -7.73 8.29 0.15
N LEU A 123 -6.79 7.91 -0.71
CA LEU A 123 -6.54 6.52 -1.07
C LEU A 123 -6.08 5.68 0.13
N ALA A 124 -5.20 6.22 0.97
CA ALA A 124 -4.78 5.56 2.20
C ALA A 124 -5.98 5.28 3.12
N ARG A 125 -6.88 6.26 3.28
CA ARG A 125 -8.12 6.08 4.04
C ARG A 125 -9.00 4.98 3.46
N GLN A 126 -9.16 4.95 2.14
CA GLN A 126 -10.00 3.97 1.44
C GLN A 126 -9.47 2.55 1.54
N VAL A 127 -8.16 2.34 1.38
CA VAL A 127 -7.55 1.00 1.52
C VAL A 127 -7.44 0.54 2.97
N GLY A 128 -7.73 1.42 3.93
CA GLY A 128 -7.87 1.06 5.35
C GLY A 128 -6.71 1.43 6.25
N VAL A 129 -5.78 2.27 5.80
CA VAL A 129 -4.77 2.87 6.68
C VAL A 129 -5.48 3.72 7.73
N GLN A 130 -5.24 3.42 9.00
CA GLN A 130 -5.93 4.07 10.12
C GLN A 130 -5.08 5.13 10.81
N TYR A 131 -3.76 5.04 10.69
CA TYR A 131 -2.81 5.88 11.41
C TYR A 131 -1.88 6.56 10.41
N ILE A 132 -1.76 7.88 10.55
CA ILE A 132 -0.82 8.71 9.79
C ILE A 132 0.05 9.48 10.78
N VAL A 133 1.36 9.52 10.50
CA VAL A 133 2.30 10.44 11.13
C VAL A 133 2.78 11.38 10.04
N VAL A 134 2.88 12.67 10.31
CA VAL A 134 3.32 13.67 9.31
C VAL A 134 4.81 13.98 9.51
N PHE A 135 5.54 13.98 8.41
CA PHE A 135 6.89 14.51 8.36
C PHE A 135 6.93 15.75 7.45
N LEU A 136 7.03 16.94 8.06
CA LEU A 136 7.27 18.20 7.34
C LEU A 136 8.76 18.27 6.97
N ASN A 137 9.01 17.93 5.70
CA ASN A 137 10.37 17.83 5.15
C ASN A 137 10.87 19.17 4.60
N LYS A 138 12.17 19.28 4.34
CA LYS A 138 12.84 20.44 3.75
C LYS A 138 12.70 21.71 4.59
N THR A 139 12.61 21.59 5.90
CA THR A 139 12.53 22.75 6.79
C THR A 139 13.80 23.60 6.79
N ASP A 140 14.92 23.01 6.39
CA ASP A 140 16.20 23.68 6.16
C ASP A 140 16.20 24.70 5.00
N LEU A 141 15.17 24.68 4.15
CA LEU A 141 14.98 25.60 3.02
C LEU A 141 14.00 26.74 3.33
N VAL A 142 13.42 26.76 4.53
CA VAL A 142 12.46 27.78 4.96
C VAL A 142 13.03 28.56 6.14
N ASP A 143 13.27 29.85 5.93
CA ASP A 143 13.84 30.72 6.96
C ASP A 143 12.81 31.30 7.93
N ASP A 144 11.51 31.12 7.64
CA ASP A 144 10.40 31.68 8.40
C ASP A 144 9.57 30.57 9.06
N ASP A 145 9.67 30.48 10.38
CA ASP A 145 8.93 29.49 11.17
C ASP A 145 7.40 29.68 11.05
N GLU A 146 6.90 30.90 10.82
CA GLU A 146 5.45 31.15 10.65
C GLU A 146 4.92 30.47 9.37
N LEU A 147 5.74 30.39 8.32
CA LEU A 147 5.38 29.65 7.11
C LEU A 147 5.29 28.13 7.36
N VAL A 148 6.21 27.61 8.17
CA VAL A 148 6.17 26.19 8.56
C VAL A 148 4.93 25.89 9.40
N ASP A 149 4.57 26.78 10.33
CA ASP A 149 3.35 26.68 11.14
C ASP A 149 2.08 26.70 10.26
N LEU A 150 2.05 27.56 9.25
CA LEU A 150 0.94 27.63 8.30
C LEU A 150 0.78 26.33 7.51
N VAL A 151 1.89 25.78 6.99
CA VAL A 151 1.86 24.50 6.28
C VAL A 151 1.40 23.35 7.19
N GLU A 152 1.84 23.33 8.45
CA GLU A 152 1.35 22.34 9.42
C GLU A 152 -0.17 22.45 9.62
N MET A 153 -0.71 23.68 9.77
CA MET A 153 -2.15 23.90 9.88
C MET A 153 -2.90 23.37 8.67
N GLU A 154 -2.43 23.71 7.45
CA GLU A 154 -3.06 23.24 6.21
C GLU A 154 -3.08 21.70 6.11
N VAL A 155 -2.00 21.02 6.55
CA VAL A 155 -1.93 19.56 6.56
C VAL A 155 -2.90 18.98 7.58
N ARG A 156 -3.03 19.57 8.77
CA ARG A 156 -3.98 19.13 9.82
C ARG A 156 -5.43 19.29 9.38
N ASP A 157 -5.76 20.42 8.75
CA ASP A 157 -7.09 20.68 8.18
C ASP A 157 -7.41 19.65 7.09
N LEU A 158 -6.45 19.39 6.21
CA LEU A 158 -6.60 18.40 5.14
C LEU A 158 -6.80 16.98 5.69
N LEU A 159 -6.07 16.57 6.71
CA LEU A 159 -6.26 15.27 7.36
C LEU A 159 -7.64 15.15 7.99
N SER A 160 -8.14 16.23 8.62
CA SER A 160 -9.48 16.28 9.20
C SER A 160 -10.58 16.19 8.14
N GLU A 161 -10.38 16.77 6.96
CA GLU A 161 -11.29 16.68 5.81
C GLU A 161 -11.49 15.21 5.36
N TYR A 162 -10.46 14.37 5.50
CA TYR A 162 -10.49 12.93 5.15
C TYR A 162 -10.68 11.98 6.34
N ASP A 163 -11.31 12.45 7.42
CA ASP A 163 -11.65 11.67 8.61
C ASP A 163 -10.44 11.10 9.39
N PHE A 164 -9.27 11.71 9.29
CA PHE A 164 -8.17 11.48 10.23
C PHE A 164 -8.25 12.50 11.38
N PRO A 165 -7.76 12.17 12.58
CA PRO A 165 -7.78 13.10 13.72
C PRO A 165 -6.69 14.19 13.56
N GLY A 166 -6.85 15.11 12.60
CA GLY A 166 -5.84 16.07 12.18
C GLY A 166 -5.20 16.86 13.32
N ASP A 167 -5.98 17.25 14.35
CA ASP A 167 -5.48 17.95 15.52
C ASP A 167 -4.53 17.10 16.37
N ASP A 168 -4.78 15.78 16.44
CA ASP A 168 -4.05 14.83 17.29
C ASP A 168 -2.93 14.09 16.54
N VAL A 169 -2.86 14.21 15.20
CA VAL A 169 -1.82 13.56 14.39
C VAL A 169 -0.45 14.13 14.75
N PRO A 170 0.54 13.26 15.08
CA PRO A 170 1.91 13.73 15.31
C PRO A 170 2.50 14.35 14.04
N VAL A 171 3.13 15.51 14.20
CA VAL A 171 3.86 16.21 13.13
C VAL A 171 5.31 16.40 13.56
N ILE A 172 6.23 15.87 12.78
CA ILE A 172 7.67 16.00 12.98
C ILE A 172 8.23 16.89 11.88
N ARG A 173 9.03 17.89 12.26
CA ARG A 173 9.64 18.86 11.35
C ARG A 173 11.13 18.55 11.21
N GLY A 174 11.63 18.50 9.96
CA GLY A 174 13.05 18.24 9.74
C GLY A 174 13.47 18.27 8.28
N SER A 175 14.70 17.85 8.04
CA SER A 175 15.29 17.70 6.72
C SER A 175 15.86 16.29 6.56
N ALA A 176 15.17 15.48 5.77
CA ALA A 176 15.62 14.12 5.47
C ALA A 176 16.96 14.11 4.74
N LEU A 177 17.20 15.10 3.85
CA LEU A 177 18.46 15.22 3.13
C LEU A 177 19.62 15.53 4.09
N LYS A 178 19.45 16.47 5.02
CA LYS A 178 20.48 16.79 6.01
C LYS A 178 20.78 15.62 6.93
N ALA A 179 19.77 14.87 7.36
CA ALA A 179 19.98 13.64 8.12
C ALA A 179 20.78 12.60 7.30
N LEU A 180 20.44 12.44 6.00
CA LEU A 180 21.17 11.54 5.10
C LEU A 180 22.63 12.00 4.88
N GLU A 181 22.89 13.30 4.88
CA GLU A 181 24.25 13.89 4.80
C GLU A 181 25.04 13.79 6.11
N GLY A 182 24.40 13.38 7.22
CA GLY A 182 25.06 13.16 8.51
C GLY A 182 25.01 14.38 9.44
N ASP A 183 24.02 15.27 9.29
CA ASP A 183 23.79 16.34 10.26
C ASP A 183 23.26 15.75 11.57
N PRO A 184 24.00 15.90 12.71
CA PRO A 184 23.65 15.22 13.97
C PRO A 184 22.29 15.66 14.56
N GLU A 185 21.86 16.91 14.31
CA GLU A 185 20.57 17.38 14.82
C GLU A 185 19.42 16.77 13.99
N GLN A 186 19.60 16.65 12.67
CA GLN A 186 18.60 16.03 11.82
C GLN A 186 18.55 14.50 11.99
N GLU A 187 19.66 13.85 12.29
CA GLU A 187 19.67 12.43 12.69
C GLU A 187 18.85 12.19 13.97
N LYS A 188 18.91 13.10 14.96
CA LYS A 188 18.05 13.05 16.14
C LYS A 188 16.56 13.20 15.80
N VAL A 189 16.24 14.05 14.82
CA VAL A 189 14.85 14.21 14.33
C VAL A 189 14.35 12.91 13.72
N ILE A 190 15.15 12.19 12.93
CA ILE A 190 14.79 10.88 12.39
C ILE A 190 14.57 9.85 13.51
N LEU A 191 15.44 9.81 14.53
CA LEU A 191 15.23 8.92 15.68
C LEU A 191 13.94 9.27 16.43
N HIS A 192 13.66 10.56 16.63
CA HIS A 192 12.42 11.01 17.23
C HIS A 192 11.18 10.61 16.40
N LEU A 193 11.26 10.70 15.07
CA LEU A 193 10.21 10.20 14.18
C LEU A 193 9.91 8.71 14.45
N MET A 194 10.97 7.89 14.58
CA MET A 194 10.80 6.47 14.87
C MET A 194 10.22 6.18 16.24
N ASP A 195 10.61 6.95 17.27
CA ASP A 195 10.02 6.86 18.60
C ASP A 195 8.53 7.20 18.59
N VAL A 196 8.15 8.26 17.86
CA VAL A 196 6.75 8.67 17.70
C VAL A 196 5.94 7.60 16.96
N ILE A 197 6.48 7.00 15.92
CA ILE A 197 5.85 5.91 15.19
C ILE A 197 5.64 4.69 16.08
N ASP A 198 6.64 4.32 16.88
CA ASP A 198 6.56 3.22 17.83
C ASP A 198 5.44 3.41 18.87
N ASP A 199 5.22 4.65 19.30
CA ASP A 199 4.25 4.96 20.37
C ASP A 199 2.85 5.26 19.83
N TYR A 200 2.74 5.91 18.66
CA TYR A 200 1.47 6.35 18.09
C TYR A 200 0.75 5.26 17.29
N ILE A 201 1.47 4.45 16.52
CA ILE A 201 0.88 3.38 15.72
C ILE A 201 0.78 2.12 16.58
N PRO A 202 -0.42 1.60 16.87
CA PRO A 202 -0.56 0.40 17.69
C PRO A 202 -0.04 -0.84 16.96
N THR A 203 0.39 -1.85 17.71
CA THR A 203 0.72 -3.17 17.11
C THR A 203 -0.54 -3.77 16.49
N PRO A 204 -0.54 -4.08 15.19
CA PRO A 204 -1.73 -4.57 14.50
C PRO A 204 -2.18 -5.94 15.02
N LYS A 205 -3.49 -6.14 15.11
CA LYS A 205 -4.05 -7.46 15.37
C LYS A 205 -4.08 -8.26 14.08
N ARG A 206 -3.38 -9.37 14.04
CA ARG A 206 -3.25 -10.21 12.84
C ARG A 206 -4.30 -11.34 12.84
N PRO A 207 -5.11 -11.50 11.77
CA PRO A 207 -6.11 -12.56 11.68
C PRO A 207 -5.47 -13.90 11.26
N THR A 208 -4.56 -14.42 12.07
CA THR A 208 -3.81 -15.67 11.79
C THR A 208 -4.67 -16.94 11.90
N ASN A 209 -5.83 -16.87 12.55
CA ASN A 209 -6.76 -17.98 12.73
C ASN A 209 -7.79 -18.14 11.58
N LYS A 210 -7.68 -17.35 10.51
CA LYS A 210 -8.51 -17.46 9.31
C LYS A 210 -7.78 -18.31 8.24
N PRO A 211 -8.50 -18.82 7.22
CA PRO A 211 -7.86 -19.45 6.07
C PRO A 211 -6.85 -18.52 5.41
N PHE A 212 -5.73 -19.06 4.96
CA PHE A 212 -4.66 -18.31 4.29
C PHE A 212 -5.16 -17.57 3.05
N MET A 213 -4.76 -16.32 2.91
CA MET A 213 -4.99 -15.50 1.72
C MET A 213 -3.86 -14.48 1.56
N MET A 214 -3.31 -14.40 0.35
CA MET A 214 -2.29 -13.44 -0.04
C MET A 214 -2.57 -12.93 -1.47
N PRO A 215 -2.97 -11.65 -1.63
CA PRO A 215 -3.00 -11.02 -2.95
C PRO A 215 -1.61 -10.96 -3.56
N VAL A 216 -1.49 -11.34 -4.84
CA VAL A 216 -0.22 -11.32 -5.57
C VAL A 216 0.10 -9.89 -6.03
N GLU A 217 1.23 -9.38 -5.58
CA GLU A 217 1.72 -8.05 -5.94
C GLU A 217 2.68 -8.09 -7.12
N ASP A 218 3.59 -9.06 -7.11
CA ASP A 218 4.57 -9.25 -8.17
C ASP A 218 4.89 -10.73 -8.37
N VAL A 219 5.39 -11.06 -9.55
CA VAL A 219 5.76 -12.41 -9.92
C VAL A 219 7.13 -12.39 -10.60
N PHE A 220 8.04 -13.22 -10.14
CA PHE A 220 9.36 -13.34 -10.74
C PHE A 220 9.88 -14.77 -10.71
N THR A 221 10.91 -15.04 -11.48
CA THR A 221 11.53 -16.36 -11.57
C THR A 221 12.92 -16.33 -10.96
N ILE A 222 13.18 -17.27 -10.04
CA ILE A 222 14.52 -17.52 -9.53
C ILE A 222 15.12 -18.69 -10.30
N THR A 223 16.23 -18.46 -11.00
CA THR A 223 16.93 -19.50 -11.76
C THR A 223 17.26 -20.69 -10.88
N GLY A 224 16.78 -21.87 -11.28
CA GLY A 224 17.00 -23.13 -10.57
C GLY A 224 16.09 -23.38 -9.35
N ARG A 225 15.19 -22.44 -9.01
CA ARG A 225 14.25 -22.59 -7.89
C ARG A 225 12.77 -22.54 -8.32
N GLY A 226 12.45 -21.80 -9.38
CA GLY A 226 11.09 -21.70 -9.93
C GLY A 226 10.46 -20.31 -9.80
N THR A 227 9.14 -20.29 -9.89
CA THR A 227 8.33 -19.06 -9.84
C THR A 227 8.05 -18.69 -8.40
N VAL A 228 8.20 -17.40 -8.12
CA VAL A 228 7.89 -16.77 -6.83
C VAL A 228 6.77 -15.77 -7.04
N ALA A 229 5.73 -15.88 -6.22
CA ALA A 229 4.70 -14.86 -6.07
C ALA A 229 4.97 -14.09 -4.78
N SER A 230 5.10 -12.77 -4.88
CA SER A 230 5.26 -11.89 -3.72
C SER A 230 3.98 -11.16 -3.38
N GLY A 231 3.82 -10.85 -2.11
CA GLY A 231 2.70 -10.09 -1.60
C GLY A 231 2.67 -10.06 -0.07
N ARG A 232 1.74 -9.27 0.47
CA ARG A 232 1.44 -9.29 1.90
C ARG A 232 0.40 -10.36 2.19
N ILE A 233 0.64 -11.15 3.21
CA ILE A 233 -0.38 -12.10 3.71
C ILE A 233 -1.48 -11.29 4.42
N ASP A 234 -2.70 -11.30 3.88
CA ASP A 234 -3.82 -10.56 4.45
C ASP A 234 -4.40 -11.28 5.66
N ARG A 235 -4.47 -12.61 5.60
CA ARG A 235 -5.01 -13.43 6.67
C ARG A 235 -4.43 -14.84 6.66
N GLY A 236 -4.54 -15.52 7.80
CA GLY A 236 -4.09 -16.90 7.97
C GLY A 236 -2.59 -17.04 8.11
N THR A 237 -2.14 -18.25 7.88
CA THR A 237 -0.72 -18.63 7.92
C THR A 237 -0.42 -19.60 6.77
N VAL A 238 0.83 -19.63 6.33
CA VAL A 238 1.31 -20.53 5.29
C VAL A 238 2.70 -21.05 5.64
N LYS A 239 2.96 -22.32 5.38
CA LYS A 239 4.26 -22.96 5.60
C LYS A 239 4.71 -23.78 4.39
N ILE A 240 5.97 -24.14 4.38
CA ILE A 240 6.53 -25.03 3.35
C ILE A 240 5.81 -26.38 3.40
N GLY A 241 5.36 -26.85 2.23
CA GLY A 241 4.59 -28.07 2.07
C GLY A 241 3.08 -27.88 1.99
N ASP A 242 2.56 -26.70 2.34
CA ASP A 242 1.13 -26.42 2.21
C ASP A 242 0.70 -26.37 0.73
N GLU A 243 -0.51 -26.87 0.47
CA GLU A 243 -1.17 -26.68 -0.82
C GLU A 243 -1.86 -25.34 -0.85
N VAL A 244 -1.75 -24.64 -1.98
CA VAL A 244 -2.41 -23.36 -2.23
C VAL A 244 -3.12 -23.38 -3.59
N GLU A 245 -4.18 -22.62 -3.70
CA GLU A 245 -4.87 -22.31 -4.96
C GLU A 245 -4.49 -20.91 -5.42
N ILE A 246 -4.35 -20.75 -6.75
CA ILE A 246 -4.18 -19.48 -7.44
C ILE A 246 -5.52 -19.17 -8.10
N VAL A 247 -6.17 -18.09 -7.68
CA VAL A 247 -7.53 -17.73 -8.10
C VAL A 247 -7.61 -16.29 -8.57
N GLY A 248 -8.55 -16.02 -9.46
CA GLY A 248 -8.81 -14.67 -9.97
C GLY A 248 -8.24 -14.41 -11.37
N LEU A 249 -8.81 -13.43 -12.05
CA LEU A 249 -8.49 -12.96 -13.40
C LEU A 249 -8.77 -13.96 -14.52
N THR A 250 -8.86 -15.23 -14.22
CA THR A 250 -9.23 -16.34 -15.10
C THR A 250 -10.31 -17.20 -14.44
N ASP A 251 -11.04 -17.98 -15.24
CA ASP A 251 -12.04 -18.92 -14.71
C ASP A 251 -11.36 -20.21 -14.20
N ASP A 252 -10.08 -20.41 -14.50
CA ASP A 252 -9.29 -21.57 -14.07
C ASP A 252 -8.73 -21.36 -12.66
N VAL A 253 -8.78 -22.40 -11.84
CA VAL A 253 -8.14 -22.48 -10.53
C VAL A 253 -6.92 -23.37 -10.64
N LEU A 254 -5.75 -22.80 -10.44
CA LEU A 254 -4.49 -23.56 -10.42
C LEU A 254 -4.15 -23.96 -9.00
N LYS A 255 -3.56 -25.15 -8.84
CA LYS A 255 -3.08 -25.67 -7.55
C LYS A 255 -1.57 -25.79 -7.55
N SER A 256 -0.97 -25.46 -6.44
CA SER A 256 0.46 -25.58 -6.24
C SER A 256 0.79 -25.97 -4.80
N THR A 257 2.03 -26.38 -4.59
CA THR A 257 2.60 -26.61 -3.26
C THR A 257 3.66 -25.56 -2.99
N VAL A 258 3.64 -25.00 -1.81
CA VAL A 258 4.67 -24.05 -1.34
C VAL A 258 5.98 -24.80 -1.10
N THR A 259 7.04 -24.44 -1.81
CA THR A 259 8.36 -25.05 -1.69
C THR A 259 9.38 -24.22 -0.95
N GLY A 260 9.06 -22.95 -0.67
CA GLY A 260 9.88 -22.04 0.09
C GLY A 260 9.15 -20.76 0.41
N LEU A 261 9.54 -20.15 1.50
CA LEU A 261 9.06 -18.83 1.95
C LEU A 261 10.26 -17.94 2.24
N GLU A 262 10.21 -16.71 1.78
CA GLU A 262 11.27 -15.74 2.00
C GLU A 262 10.68 -14.37 2.35
N MET A 263 11.33 -13.66 3.26
CA MET A 263 11.05 -12.27 3.60
C MET A 263 12.37 -11.52 3.74
N PHE A 264 12.55 -10.40 3.01
CA PHE A 264 13.81 -9.62 2.99
C PHE A 264 15.06 -10.50 2.74
N HIS A 265 14.97 -11.40 1.75
CA HIS A 265 16.03 -12.36 1.38
C HIS A 265 16.39 -13.39 2.46
N LYS A 266 15.68 -13.43 3.59
CA LYS A 266 15.81 -14.44 4.65
C LYS A 266 14.76 -15.53 4.47
N THR A 267 15.07 -16.77 4.82
CA THR A 267 14.12 -17.88 4.77
C THR A 267 13.18 -17.87 5.97
N LEU A 268 11.93 -18.29 5.74
CA LEU A 268 10.89 -18.44 6.78
C LEU A 268 10.41 -19.88 6.80
N ASP A 269 10.11 -20.42 7.99
CA ASP A 269 9.39 -21.68 8.14
C ASP A 269 7.88 -21.48 8.06
N LEU A 270 7.41 -20.34 8.56
CA LEU A 270 6.00 -19.96 8.65
C LEU A 270 5.81 -18.48 8.30
N GLY A 271 4.99 -18.22 7.29
CA GLY A 271 4.46 -16.89 6.98
C GLY A 271 3.14 -16.66 7.70
N GLU A 272 2.94 -15.48 8.27
CA GLU A 272 1.74 -15.11 9.03
C GLU A 272 1.09 -13.84 8.46
N ALA A 273 -0.21 -13.66 8.73
CA ALA A 273 -0.91 -12.44 8.37
C ALA A 273 -0.11 -11.20 8.78
N GLY A 274 0.08 -10.29 7.81
CA GLY A 274 0.90 -9.08 7.94
C GLY A 274 2.31 -9.18 7.37
N ASP A 275 2.83 -10.38 7.11
CA ASP A 275 4.16 -10.54 6.51
C ASP A 275 4.14 -10.21 5.01
N ASN A 276 5.17 -9.53 4.54
CA ASN A 276 5.46 -9.35 3.12
C ASN A 276 6.40 -10.48 2.68
N VAL A 277 5.89 -11.44 1.95
CA VAL A 277 6.64 -12.67 1.62
C VAL A 277 6.71 -12.96 0.13
N GLY A 278 7.79 -13.61 -0.27
CA GLY A 278 7.89 -14.32 -1.53
C GLY A 278 7.59 -15.80 -1.31
N VAL A 279 6.56 -16.30 -1.99
CA VAL A 279 6.12 -17.72 -1.94
C VAL A 279 6.63 -18.44 -3.17
N LEU A 280 7.50 -19.44 -2.99
CA LEU A 280 7.97 -20.29 -4.07
C LEU A 280 6.93 -21.37 -4.36
N LEU A 281 6.53 -21.47 -5.63
CA LEU A 281 5.44 -22.34 -6.09
C LEU A 281 5.99 -23.51 -6.93
N ARG A 282 5.54 -24.73 -6.64
CA ARG A 282 5.91 -25.93 -7.39
C ARG A 282 5.12 -26.04 -8.69
N GLY A 283 5.82 -26.21 -9.81
CA GLY A 283 5.20 -26.57 -11.09
C GLY A 283 4.36 -25.47 -11.73
N ILE A 284 4.51 -24.23 -11.27
CA ILE A 284 3.87 -23.03 -11.84
C ILE A 284 4.94 -22.27 -12.62
N SER A 285 4.68 -21.99 -13.90
CA SER A 285 5.51 -21.10 -14.71
C SER A 285 5.08 -19.63 -14.52
N HIS A 286 5.98 -18.71 -14.83
CA HIS A 286 5.75 -17.28 -14.67
C HIS A 286 4.51 -16.76 -15.43
N ASP A 287 4.21 -17.33 -16.58
CA ASP A 287 3.09 -17.00 -17.46
C ASP A 287 1.73 -17.55 -16.99
N GLN A 288 1.72 -18.42 -15.98
CA GLN A 288 0.51 -19.02 -15.39
C GLN A 288 0.00 -18.25 -14.18
N ILE A 289 0.74 -17.29 -13.67
CA ILE A 289 0.37 -16.47 -12.52
C ILE A 289 0.70 -15.03 -12.81
N GLU A 290 -0.19 -14.12 -12.43
CA GLU A 290 0.00 -12.69 -12.65
C GLU A 290 -0.40 -11.87 -11.42
N ARG A 291 0.12 -10.64 -11.34
CA ARG A 291 -0.30 -9.64 -10.35
C ARG A 291 -1.82 -9.49 -10.38
N GLY A 292 -2.43 -9.43 -9.20
CA GLY A 292 -3.87 -9.26 -9.03
C GLY A 292 -4.64 -10.56 -8.80
N GLN A 293 -4.00 -11.71 -9.05
CA GLN A 293 -4.51 -12.99 -8.56
C GLN A 293 -4.28 -13.12 -7.05
N VAL A 294 -4.87 -14.13 -6.45
CA VAL A 294 -4.77 -14.41 -5.01
C VAL A 294 -4.27 -15.82 -4.79
N LEU A 295 -3.27 -15.99 -3.92
CA LEU A 295 -2.94 -17.27 -3.33
C LEU A 295 -3.84 -17.49 -2.11
N ALA A 296 -4.48 -18.64 -2.03
CA ALA A 296 -5.40 -18.95 -0.94
C ALA A 296 -5.31 -20.42 -0.51
N GLU A 297 -5.73 -20.69 0.72
CA GLU A 297 -6.00 -22.06 1.17
C GLU A 297 -7.03 -22.71 0.26
N PRO A 298 -6.85 -23.97 -0.18
CA PRO A 298 -7.74 -24.60 -1.13
C PRO A 298 -9.22 -24.55 -0.71
N GLY A 299 -10.08 -24.04 -1.62
CA GLY A 299 -11.52 -23.92 -1.41
C GLY A 299 -11.95 -22.83 -0.45
N SER A 300 -11.05 -21.98 0.06
CA SER A 300 -11.37 -20.96 1.05
C SER A 300 -11.90 -19.66 0.48
N ILE A 301 -11.68 -19.38 -0.80
CA ILE A 301 -12.16 -18.20 -1.51
C ILE A 301 -12.65 -18.57 -2.90
N GLN A 302 -13.69 -17.88 -3.36
CA GLN A 302 -14.25 -18.04 -4.70
C GLN A 302 -14.07 -16.77 -5.51
N THR A 303 -14.06 -16.92 -6.83
CA THR A 303 -14.01 -15.80 -7.77
C THR A 303 -15.39 -15.51 -8.31
N HIS A 304 -15.67 -14.23 -8.49
CA HIS A 304 -16.97 -13.74 -8.93
C HIS A 304 -16.81 -12.65 -9.98
N LYS A 305 -17.80 -12.55 -10.86
CA LYS A 305 -17.90 -11.46 -11.86
C LYS A 305 -18.98 -10.46 -11.51
N LYS A 306 -19.95 -10.84 -10.66
CA LYS A 306 -21.10 -9.98 -10.37
C LYS A 306 -21.29 -9.75 -8.87
N PHE A 307 -21.42 -8.49 -8.49
CA PHE A 307 -21.61 -8.11 -7.09
C PHE A 307 -22.46 -6.84 -6.95
N LYS A 308 -22.97 -6.61 -5.73
CA LYS A 308 -23.54 -5.33 -5.31
C LYS A 308 -22.50 -4.55 -4.53
N GLY A 309 -22.36 -3.26 -4.83
CA GLY A 309 -21.49 -2.34 -4.12
C GLY A 309 -22.27 -1.18 -3.52
N GLU A 310 -22.01 -0.89 -2.25
CA GLU A 310 -22.39 0.38 -1.62
C GLU A 310 -21.26 1.37 -1.85
N VAL A 311 -21.55 2.49 -2.52
CA VAL A 311 -20.53 3.37 -3.09
C VAL A 311 -20.83 4.82 -2.75
N TYR A 312 -19.83 5.54 -2.33
CA TYR A 312 -19.78 7.00 -2.32
C TYR A 312 -19.13 7.50 -3.61
N VAL A 313 -19.81 8.38 -4.33
CA VAL A 313 -19.30 9.00 -5.56
C VAL A 313 -18.69 10.34 -5.22
N MET A 314 -17.39 10.47 -5.45
CA MET A 314 -16.62 11.66 -5.08
C MET A 314 -17.01 12.89 -5.87
N THR A 315 -17.06 14.02 -5.19
CA THR A 315 -17.33 15.34 -5.78
C THR A 315 -16.11 15.86 -6.54
N LYS A 316 -16.32 16.92 -7.32
CA LYS A 316 -15.23 17.60 -8.03
C LYS A 316 -14.20 18.20 -7.06
N GLU A 317 -14.66 18.75 -5.95
CA GLU A 317 -13.83 19.36 -4.90
C GLU A 317 -12.90 18.31 -4.26
N GLU A 318 -13.36 17.07 -4.16
CA GLU A 318 -12.58 15.91 -3.70
C GLU A 318 -11.68 15.29 -4.78
N GLY A 319 -11.59 15.90 -5.97
CA GLY A 319 -10.83 15.39 -7.10
C GLY A 319 -11.56 14.35 -7.94
N GLY A 320 -12.84 14.09 -7.66
CA GLY A 320 -13.69 13.14 -8.36
C GLY A 320 -14.35 13.71 -9.63
N ARG A 321 -15.57 13.25 -9.90
CA ARG A 321 -16.33 13.65 -11.09
C ARG A 321 -17.02 15.00 -10.91
N HIS A 322 -17.28 15.67 -12.04
CA HIS A 322 -18.11 16.88 -12.11
C HIS A 322 -19.41 16.66 -12.90
N THR A 323 -19.60 15.44 -13.46
CA THR A 323 -20.79 15.07 -14.23
C THR A 323 -21.40 13.80 -13.67
N PRO A 324 -22.75 13.64 -13.77
CA PRO A 324 -23.40 12.39 -13.40
C PRO A 324 -22.99 11.23 -14.31
N PHE A 325 -23.23 10.02 -13.85
CA PHE A 325 -23.15 8.83 -14.70
C PHE A 325 -24.49 8.06 -14.69
N PHE A 326 -24.66 7.20 -15.67
CA PHE A 326 -25.86 6.44 -15.96
C PHE A 326 -25.56 4.93 -15.94
N SER A 327 -26.58 4.11 -16.00
CA SER A 327 -26.40 2.67 -16.24
C SER A 327 -25.54 2.43 -17.50
N ASN A 328 -24.77 1.33 -17.47
CA ASN A 328 -23.76 0.97 -18.47
C ASN A 328 -22.48 1.83 -18.43
N TYR A 329 -22.26 2.63 -17.38
CA TYR A 329 -20.98 3.26 -17.13
C TYR A 329 -19.90 2.19 -16.86
N ARG A 330 -18.71 2.34 -17.44
CA ARG A 330 -17.65 1.32 -17.44
C ARG A 330 -16.32 1.85 -16.91
N PRO A 331 -16.20 2.12 -15.61
CA PRO A 331 -14.93 2.50 -15.00
C PRO A 331 -14.06 1.28 -14.66
N GLN A 332 -12.87 1.55 -14.11
CA GLN A 332 -12.01 0.53 -13.52
C GLN A 332 -12.31 0.38 -12.02
N PHE A 333 -12.41 -0.86 -11.57
CA PHE A 333 -12.58 -1.25 -10.19
C PHE A 333 -11.26 -1.82 -9.66
N TYR A 334 -10.79 -1.29 -8.55
CA TYR A 334 -9.56 -1.70 -7.91
C TYR A 334 -9.88 -2.50 -6.66
N PHE A 335 -9.41 -3.75 -6.63
CA PHE A 335 -9.51 -4.67 -5.50
C PHE A 335 -8.12 -5.18 -5.13
N HIS A 336 -7.70 -5.11 -3.88
CA HIS A 336 -6.36 -5.54 -3.46
C HIS A 336 -5.25 -5.01 -4.41
N THR A 337 -4.65 -5.92 -5.18
CA THR A 337 -3.55 -5.64 -6.12
C THR A 337 -3.98 -5.59 -7.59
N THR A 338 -5.27 -5.77 -7.89
CA THR A 338 -5.81 -5.82 -9.26
C THR A 338 -6.72 -4.66 -9.59
N ASP A 339 -6.84 -4.38 -10.88
CA ASP A 339 -7.85 -3.52 -11.48
C ASP A 339 -8.57 -4.27 -12.60
N VAL A 340 -9.88 -4.18 -12.61
CA VAL A 340 -10.75 -4.80 -13.61
C VAL A 340 -11.82 -3.82 -14.05
N THR A 341 -12.05 -3.72 -15.36
CA THR A 341 -13.17 -2.94 -15.89
C THR A 341 -14.49 -3.63 -15.51
N GLY A 342 -15.42 -2.86 -14.99
CA GLY A 342 -16.78 -3.34 -14.66
C GLY A 342 -17.85 -2.45 -15.27
N THR A 343 -18.99 -3.03 -15.59
CA THR A 343 -20.20 -2.32 -16.04
C THR A 343 -21.12 -2.12 -14.87
N ILE A 344 -21.52 -0.87 -14.61
CA ILE A 344 -22.46 -0.50 -13.55
C ILE A 344 -23.89 -0.59 -14.07
N GLU A 345 -24.73 -1.24 -13.30
CA GLU A 345 -26.18 -1.29 -13.46
C GLU A 345 -26.85 -0.63 -12.27
N LEU A 346 -27.52 0.50 -12.51
CA LEU A 346 -28.22 1.24 -11.47
C LEU A 346 -29.53 0.52 -11.09
N PRO A 347 -29.96 0.65 -9.82
CA PRO A 347 -31.21 0.03 -9.38
C PRO A 347 -32.43 0.65 -10.07
N ASP A 348 -33.54 -0.09 -10.11
CA ASP A 348 -34.77 0.35 -10.70
C ASP A 348 -35.23 1.71 -10.12
N GLY A 349 -35.59 2.64 -10.99
CA GLY A 349 -36.06 3.96 -10.63
C GLY A 349 -34.94 5.00 -10.41
N VAL A 350 -33.67 4.59 -10.51
CA VAL A 350 -32.51 5.51 -10.49
C VAL A 350 -32.01 5.71 -11.92
N GLU A 351 -32.25 6.89 -12.48
CA GLU A 351 -31.84 7.20 -13.84
C GLU A 351 -30.35 7.57 -13.91
N MET A 352 -29.84 8.30 -12.92
CA MET A 352 -28.47 8.78 -12.86
C MET A 352 -27.97 8.86 -11.41
N VAL A 353 -26.66 8.92 -11.25
CA VAL A 353 -25.97 9.14 -9.99
C VAL A 353 -25.11 10.39 -10.10
N MET A 354 -25.26 11.29 -9.12
CA MET A 354 -24.53 12.55 -9.05
C MET A 354 -23.26 12.41 -8.22
N PRO A 355 -22.24 13.24 -8.49
CA PRO A 355 -21.13 13.41 -7.54
C PRO A 355 -21.66 13.84 -6.16
N GLY A 356 -21.17 13.20 -5.09
CA GLY A 356 -21.65 13.40 -3.71
C GLY A 356 -22.71 12.38 -3.26
N ASP A 357 -23.25 11.57 -4.16
CA ASP A 357 -24.26 10.58 -3.82
C ASP A 357 -23.65 9.33 -3.14
N ASN A 358 -24.42 8.79 -2.20
CA ASN A 358 -24.26 7.42 -1.72
C ASN A 358 -25.28 6.54 -2.44
N VAL A 359 -24.82 5.50 -3.12
CA VAL A 359 -25.66 4.65 -3.95
C VAL A 359 -25.26 3.19 -3.84
N THR A 360 -26.26 2.31 -3.90
CA THR A 360 -26.03 0.86 -4.07
C THR A 360 -26.34 0.50 -5.51
N PHE A 361 -25.40 -0.13 -6.21
CA PHE A 361 -25.59 -0.60 -7.59
C PHE A 361 -24.99 -1.97 -7.81
N THR A 362 -25.37 -2.60 -8.90
CA THR A 362 -24.79 -3.86 -9.35
C THR A 362 -23.63 -3.60 -10.30
N VAL A 363 -22.59 -4.40 -10.18
CA VAL A 363 -21.42 -4.36 -11.06
C VAL A 363 -21.21 -5.72 -11.70
N GLU A 364 -20.96 -5.73 -13.00
CA GLU A 364 -20.52 -6.90 -13.75
C GLU A 364 -19.10 -6.68 -14.25
N LEU A 365 -18.13 -7.44 -13.71
CA LEU A 365 -16.73 -7.36 -14.03
C LEU A 365 -16.41 -8.13 -15.31
N GLN A 366 -15.44 -7.64 -16.09
CA GLN A 366 -14.97 -8.33 -17.29
C GLN A 366 -14.18 -9.60 -17.00
N LYS A 367 -13.50 -9.65 -15.85
CA LYS A 367 -12.74 -10.81 -15.37
C LYS A 367 -13.22 -11.21 -13.98
N PRO A 368 -13.15 -12.50 -13.61
CA PRO A 368 -13.48 -12.93 -12.26
C PRO A 368 -12.44 -12.40 -11.27
N VAL A 369 -12.88 -11.99 -10.10
CA VAL A 369 -12.04 -11.50 -9.01
C VAL A 369 -12.37 -12.26 -7.74
N ALA A 370 -11.38 -12.50 -6.89
CA ALA A 370 -11.60 -13.02 -5.54
C ALA A 370 -12.39 -11.99 -4.72
N LEU A 371 -13.68 -12.18 -4.60
CA LEU A 371 -14.59 -11.26 -3.94
C LEU A 371 -15.21 -11.88 -2.70
N GLU A 372 -15.29 -11.07 -1.64
CA GLU A 372 -16.01 -11.40 -0.41
C GLU A 372 -16.85 -10.20 0.03
N LYS A 373 -17.94 -10.47 0.72
CA LYS A 373 -18.74 -9.42 1.37
C LYS A 373 -17.88 -8.64 2.36
N GLY A 374 -17.94 -7.32 2.27
CA GLY A 374 -17.13 -6.40 3.10
C GLY A 374 -15.79 -6.00 2.48
N LEU A 375 -15.43 -6.58 1.31
CA LEU A 375 -14.22 -6.16 0.59
C LEU A 375 -14.38 -4.71 0.10
N LYS A 376 -13.41 -3.87 0.40
CA LYS A 376 -13.36 -2.50 -0.07
C LYS A 376 -12.82 -2.43 -1.50
N PHE A 377 -13.29 -1.45 -2.26
CA PHE A 377 -12.80 -1.17 -3.59
C PHE A 377 -12.83 0.32 -3.91
N THR A 378 -12.03 0.72 -4.89
CA THR A 378 -12.06 2.07 -5.45
C THR A 378 -12.47 2.02 -6.92
N ILE A 379 -13.11 3.09 -7.38
CA ILE A 379 -13.54 3.27 -8.77
C ILE A 379 -12.70 4.38 -9.37
N ARG A 380 -12.11 4.11 -10.53
CA ARG A 380 -11.24 5.09 -11.22
C ARG A 380 -11.65 5.26 -12.68
N GLU A 381 -11.50 6.48 -13.17
CA GLU A 381 -11.70 6.86 -14.56
C GLU A 381 -10.66 7.91 -14.96
N GLY A 382 -10.01 7.72 -16.13
CA GLY A 382 -9.08 8.70 -16.68
C GLY A 382 -7.94 9.12 -15.74
N GLY A 383 -7.47 8.20 -14.89
CA GLY A 383 -6.40 8.47 -13.92
C GLY A 383 -6.87 9.07 -12.59
N HIS A 384 -8.16 9.36 -12.42
CA HIS A 384 -8.73 9.92 -11.19
C HIS A 384 -9.58 8.91 -10.43
N THR A 385 -9.54 8.96 -9.10
CA THR A 385 -10.47 8.24 -8.26
C THR A 385 -11.81 8.96 -8.27
N VAL A 386 -12.87 8.26 -8.67
CA VAL A 386 -14.21 8.83 -8.82
C VAL A 386 -15.22 8.30 -7.82
N GLY A 387 -14.84 7.29 -7.05
CA GLY A 387 -15.66 6.73 -6.00
C GLY A 387 -14.95 5.67 -5.19
N ALA A 388 -15.51 5.34 -4.05
CA ALA A 388 -15.07 4.28 -3.17
C ALA A 388 -16.27 3.54 -2.61
N GLY A 389 -16.11 2.25 -2.41
CA GLY A 389 -17.20 1.43 -1.94
C GLY A 389 -16.78 0.16 -1.24
N VAL A 390 -17.79 -0.58 -0.82
CA VAL A 390 -17.65 -1.90 -0.20
C VAL A 390 -18.58 -2.89 -0.91
N VAL A 391 -18.10 -4.11 -1.09
CA VAL A 391 -18.93 -5.22 -1.59
C VAL A 391 -19.99 -5.55 -0.54
N SER A 392 -21.24 -5.25 -0.83
CA SER A 392 -22.35 -5.52 0.07
C SER A 392 -22.93 -6.93 -0.11
N ASP A 393 -22.86 -7.46 -1.33
CA ASP A 393 -23.29 -8.82 -1.65
C ASP A 393 -22.62 -9.35 -2.93
N VAL A 394 -22.48 -10.66 -3.05
CA VAL A 394 -21.95 -11.36 -4.23
C VAL A 394 -23.09 -12.08 -4.92
N LEU A 395 -23.19 -12.03 -6.26
CA LEU A 395 -24.42 -12.37 -6.99
C LEU A 395 -24.33 -13.60 -7.93
N ASP A 396 -23.11 -14.17 -8.15
CA ASP A 396 -22.88 -15.32 -9.05
C ASP A 396 -22.15 -16.47 -8.35
#